data_a25059456b64996f3d38da7b9ca547f2
#
_entry.id   a25059456b64996f3d38da7b9ca547f2
#
_cell.length_a   1.000
_cell.length_b   1.000
_cell.length_c   1.000
_cell.angle_alpha   90.00
_cell.angle_beta   90.00
_cell.angle_gamma   90.00
#
_symmetry.space_group_name_H-M   'P 1'
#
loop_
_entity.id
_entity.type
_entity.pdbx_description
1 polymer ?
#
loop_
_entity_poly.entity_id
_entity_poly.type
_entity_poly.pdbx_seq_one_letter_code
_entity_poly.pdbx_strand_id
1 'polypeptide(L)'
;VTWTDWSAMQPLLSQASWDTLYMVGWSTLIAVVGGLPLGILLVLTDRGGLLQNVLANKVIGQVVNIARSMPFIILMVALMGFTRSITGTTIGREAAIVPLAVGAIPFFARLVETAVREVDGGLVEAVQSMGGNTWTIVRKVLVPEALPSLIASTTTTIVALIGYSAMAGTVGAGGLGDIAIRYGYQRFETELMWITVAILAVVISLIQFAGDFAARSLHSRGGRSGPAPRLRLLKAEDPAAADVTKVA
;
A
#
# COMPACT_ATOMS: atom_id res chain seq x y z
N VAL A 1 -0.88 39.80 -10.57
CA VAL A 1 -1.84 39.15 -9.65
C VAL A 1 -1.10 39.06 -8.32
N THR A 2 -1.53 39.82 -7.34
CA THR A 2 -1.03 39.67 -5.97
C THR A 2 -1.66 38.40 -5.40
N TRP A 3 -0.85 37.39 -5.11
CA TRP A 3 -1.30 36.05 -4.63
C TRP A 3 -1.85 36.09 -3.19
N THR A 4 -2.05 37.27 -2.64
CA THR A 4 -2.81 37.52 -1.39
C THR A 4 -4.32 37.47 -1.60
N ASP A 5 -4.78 37.30 -2.86
CA ASP A 5 -6.20 37.29 -3.19
C ASP A 5 -6.74 35.84 -3.14
N TRP A 6 -7.39 35.50 -2.02
CA TRP A 6 -7.97 34.19 -1.78
C TRP A 6 -8.94 33.74 -2.90
N SER A 7 -9.65 34.70 -3.50
CA SER A 7 -10.58 34.46 -4.60
C SER A 7 -9.90 33.92 -5.86
N ALA A 8 -8.63 34.28 -6.10
CA ALA A 8 -7.86 33.78 -7.23
C ALA A 8 -7.20 32.41 -6.92
N MET A 9 -6.83 32.15 -5.66
CA MET A 9 -6.17 30.91 -5.24
C MET A 9 -7.15 29.74 -5.09
N GLN A 10 -8.35 30.00 -4.60
CA GLN A 10 -9.35 28.96 -4.32
C GLN A 10 -9.67 28.06 -5.53
N PRO A 11 -9.99 28.57 -6.73
CA PRO A 11 -10.28 27.72 -7.89
C PRO A 11 -9.07 26.92 -8.34
N LEU A 12 -7.86 27.49 -8.24
CA LEU A 12 -6.62 26.82 -8.58
C LEU A 12 -6.34 25.63 -7.65
N LEU A 13 -6.45 25.84 -6.34
CA LEU A 13 -6.23 24.81 -5.33
C LEU A 13 -7.30 23.72 -5.37
N SER A 14 -8.57 24.09 -5.59
CA SER A 14 -9.66 23.12 -5.69
C SER A 14 -9.51 22.21 -6.91
N GLN A 15 -9.17 22.78 -8.07
CA GLN A 15 -8.93 22.00 -9.27
C GLN A 15 -7.71 21.08 -9.11
N ALA A 16 -6.62 21.58 -8.56
CA ALA A 16 -5.41 20.77 -8.33
C ALA A 16 -5.64 19.66 -7.31
N SER A 17 -6.44 19.91 -6.28
CA SER A 17 -6.85 18.86 -5.33
C SER A 17 -7.65 17.76 -6.03
N TRP A 18 -8.59 18.15 -6.89
CA TRP A 18 -9.36 17.21 -7.69
C TRP A 18 -8.48 16.41 -8.66
N ASP A 19 -7.53 17.05 -9.34
CA ASP A 19 -6.61 16.38 -10.25
C ASP A 19 -5.71 15.38 -9.50
N THR A 20 -5.23 15.73 -8.31
CA THR A 20 -4.48 14.81 -7.45
C THR A 20 -5.33 13.60 -7.06
N LEU A 21 -6.55 13.81 -6.56
CA LEU A 21 -7.45 12.72 -6.17
C LEU A 21 -7.83 11.83 -7.35
N TYR A 22 -8.05 12.43 -8.52
CA TYR A 22 -8.34 11.70 -9.74
C TYR A 22 -7.19 10.78 -10.16
N MET A 23 -5.96 11.31 -10.24
CA MET A 23 -4.76 10.52 -10.56
C MET A 23 -4.56 9.39 -9.56
N VAL A 24 -4.60 9.70 -8.27
CA VAL A 24 -4.37 8.73 -7.20
C VAL A 24 -5.49 7.68 -7.17
N GLY A 25 -6.74 8.07 -7.32
CA GLY A 25 -7.88 7.16 -7.31
C GLY A 25 -7.80 6.11 -8.43
N TRP A 26 -7.60 6.55 -9.68
CA TRP A 26 -7.47 5.63 -10.81
C TRP A 26 -6.22 4.76 -10.71
N SER A 27 -5.09 5.34 -10.32
CA SER A 27 -3.85 4.58 -10.15
C SER A 27 -3.96 3.53 -9.04
N THR A 28 -4.65 3.86 -7.93
CA THR A 28 -4.94 2.89 -6.86
C THR A 28 -5.83 1.77 -7.36
N LEU A 29 -6.89 2.07 -8.09
CA LEU A 29 -7.79 1.06 -8.64
C LEU A 29 -7.02 0.06 -9.52
N ILE A 30 -6.20 0.57 -10.44
CA ILE A 30 -5.37 -0.26 -11.33
C ILE A 30 -4.34 -1.06 -10.50
N ALA A 31 -3.72 -0.44 -9.51
CA ALA A 31 -2.76 -1.11 -8.63
C ALA A 31 -3.40 -2.24 -7.82
N VAL A 32 -4.62 -2.05 -7.32
CA VAL A 32 -5.36 -3.09 -6.59
C VAL A 32 -5.74 -4.23 -7.53
N VAL A 33 -6.30 -3.92 -8.70
CA VAL A 33 -6.72 -4.94 -9.69
C VAL A 33 -5.54 -5.75 -10.22
N GLY A 34 -4.38 -5.11 -10.46
CA GLY A 34 -3.19 -5.80 -10.95
C GLY A 34 -2.33 -6.40 -9.85
N GLY A 35 -2.16 -5.70 -8.73
CA GLY A 35 -1.26 -6.09 -7.66
C GLY A 35 -1.84 -7.15 -6.71
N LEU A 36 -3.16 -7.16 -6.48
CA LEU A 36 -3.79 -8.17 -5.64
C LEU A 36 -3.58 -9.61 -6.18
N PRO A 37 -3.92 -9.92 -7.45
CA PRO A 37 -3.67 -11.26 -7.98
C PRO A 37 -2.17 -11.58 -8.04
N LEU A 38 -1.32 -10.59 -8.35
CA LEU A 38 0.12 -10.78 -8.41
C LEU A 38 0.72 -11.11 -7.03
N GLY A 39 0.28 -10.43 -5.97
CA GLY A 39 0.73 -10.70 -4.60
C GLY A 39 0.24 -12.06 -4.09
N ILE A 40 -1.01 -12.43 -4.37
CA ILE A 40 -1.53 -13.77 -4.05
C ILE A 40 -0.75 -14.84 -4.81
N LEU A 41 -0.45 -14.64 -6.09
CA LEU A 41 0.32 -15.58 -6.91
C LEU A 41 1.72 -15.80 -6.35
N LEU A 42 2.38 -14.77 -5.81
CA LEU A 42 3.67 -14.89 -5.14
C LEU A 42 3.60 -15.84 -3.94
N VAL A 43 2.53 -15.77 -3.15
CA VAL A 43 2.35 -16.69 -2.00
C VAL A 43 2.04 -18.11 -2.46
N LEU A 44 1.15 -18.26 -3.44
CA LEU A 44 0.75 -19.58 -3.92
C LEU A 44 1.88 -20.35 -4.59
N THR A 45 2.78 -19.66 -5.28
CA THR A 45 3.90 -20.28 -6.02
C THR A 45 5.15 -20.50 -5.19
N ASP A 46 5.19 -20.01 -3.94
CA ASP A 46 6.34 -20.15 -3.04
C ASP A 46 6.55 -21.60 -2.60
N ARG A 47 7.71 -21.85 -1.94
CA ARG A 47 8.04 -23.17 -1.38
C ARG A 47 7.03 -23.55 -0.30
N GLY A 48 6.37 -24.70 -0.48
CA GLY A 48 5.28 -25.15 0.40
C GLY A 48 3.93 -24.50 0.10
N GLY A 49 3.82 -23.63 -0.92
CA GLY A 49 2.56 -23.04 -1.35
C GLY A 49 1.68 -24.01 -2.15
N LEU A 50 0.39 -23.66 -2.28
CA LEU A 50 -0.65 -24.49 -2.91
C LEU A 50 -0.40 -24.80 -4.41
N LEU A 51 0.33 -23.91 -5.10
CA LEU A 51 0.70 -24.05 -6.51
C LEU A 51 2.22 -23.99 -6.66
N GLN A 52 2.95 -24.67 -5.77
CA GLN A 52 4.39 -24.60 -5.69
C GLN A 52 5.08 -24.65 -7.05
N ASN A 53 5.71 -23.54 -7.43
CA ASN A 53 6.56 -23.43 -8.60
C ASN A 53 7.70 -22.43 -8.31
N VAL A 54 8.80 -22.98 -7.82
CA VAL A 54 9.95 -22.18 -7.36
C VAL A 54 10.53 -21.30 -8.46
N LEU A 55 10.51 -21.76 -9.72
CA LEU A 55 11.01 -20.97 -10.84
C LEU A 55 10.09 -19.77 -11.14
N ALA A 56 8.78 -20.01 -11.23
CA ALA A 56 7.80 -18.94 -11.45
C ALA A 56 7.84 -17.92 -10.31
N ASN A 57 7.86 -18.36 -9.05
CA ASN A 57 7.98 -17.51 -7.89
C ASN A 57 9.23 -16.63 -7.95
N LYS A 58 10.39 -17.23 -8.26
CA LYS A 58 11.65 -16.50 -8.35
C LYS A 58 11.64 -15.45 -9.47
N VAL A 59 11.10 -15.79 -10.65
CA VAL A 59 11.00 -14.84 -11.77
C VAL A 59 10.07 -13.68 -11.43
N ILE A 60 8.85 -13.98 -10.98
CA ILE A 60 7.85 -12.94 -10.61
C ILE A 60 8.38 -12.07 -9.47
N GLY A 61 8.91 -12.69 -8.41
CA GLY A 61 9.49 -11.98 -7.28
C GLY A 61 10.64 -11.06 -7.68
N GLN A 62 11.51 -11.51 -8.61
CA GLN A 62 12.61 -10.69 -9.11
C GLN A 62 12.10 -9.49 -9.94
N VAL A 63 11.12 -9.71 -10.82
CA VAL A 63 10.50 -8.61 -11.58
C VAL A 63 9.87 -7.57 -10.66
N VAL A 64 9.11 -8.02 -9.66
CA VAL A 64 8.52 -7.13 -8.63
C VAL A 64 9.60 -6.37 -7.87
N ASN A 65 10.68 -7.02 -7.47
CA ASN A 65 11.77 -6.36 -6.74
C ASN A 65 12.50 -5.32 -7.60
N ILE A 66 12.80 -5.64 -8.87
CA ILE A 66 13.44 -4.69 -9.80
C ILE A 66 12.54 -3.48 -10.02
N ALA A 67 11.25 -3.69 -10.30
CA ALA A 67 10.31 -2.60 -10.53
C ALA A 67 10.20 -1.65 -9.32
N ARG A 68 10.26 -2.19 -8.09
CA ARG A 68 10.24 -1.40 -6.84
C ARG A 68 11.55 -0.68 -6.52
N SER A 69 12.67 -1.15 -7.05
CA SER A 69 13.98 -0.52 -6.81
C SER A 69 14.21 0.72 -7.66
N MET A 70 13.39 0.96 -8.67
CA MET A 70 13.52 2.14 -9.54
C MET A 70 12.98 3.38 -8.83
N PRO A 71 13.75 4.50 -8.78
CA PRO A 71 13.23 5.78 -8.35
C PRO A 71 12.04 6.18 -9.23
N PHE A 72 10.92 6.58 -8.61
CA PHE A 72 9.67 6.84 -9.34
C PHE A 72 9.83 7.89 -10.45
N ILE A 73 10.60 8.96 -10.21
CA ILE A 73 10.84 10.00 -11.21
C ILE A 73 11.52 9.45 -12.47
N ILE A 74 12.45 8.50 -12.31
CA ILE A 74 13.16 7.85 -13.41
C ILE A 74 12.21 6.92 -14.16
N LEU A 75 11.42 6.13 -13.43
CA LEU A 75 10.41 5.25 -14.02
C LEU A 75 9.41 6.05 -14.88
N MET A 76 8.94 7.19 -14.36
CA MET A 76 8.01 8.06 -15.06
C MET A 76 8.61 8.59 -16.38
N VAL A 77 9.86 9.07 -16.38
CA VAL A 77 10.55 9.54 -17.58
C VAL A 77 10.77 8.40 -18.56
N ALA A 78 11.18 7.23 -18.09
CA ALA A 78 11.38 6.05 -18.92
C ALA A 78 10.08 5.57 -19.61
N LEU A 79 8.93 5.75 -18.94
CA LEU A 79 7.62 5.36 -19.46
C LEU A 79 6.96 6.42 -20.35
N MET A 80 7.58 7.58 -20.61
CA MET A 80 6.96 8.65 -21.42
C MET A 80 6.51 8.15 -22.80
N GLY A 81 7.33 7.37 -23.50
CA GLY A 81 6.98 6.78 -24.79
C GLY A 81 5.78 5.84 -24.72
N PHE A 82 5.76 4.99 -23.70
CA PHE A 82 4.65 4.06 -23.41
C PHE A 82 3.38 4.80 -23.02
N THR A 83 3.50 5.80 -22.16
CA THR A 83 2.37 6.67 -21.77
C THR A 83 1.73 7.32 -22.99
N ARG A 84 2.56 7.91 -23.88
CA ARG A 84 2.07 8.55 -25.08
C ARG A 84 1.34 7.58 -26.03
N SER A 85 1.77 6.34 -26.12
CA SER A 85 1.10 5.34 -26.95
C SER A 85 -0.29 4.95 -26.44
N ILE A 86 -0.55 5.09 -25.12
CA ILE A 86 -1.82 4.76 -24.49
C ILE A 86 -2.76 5.98 -24.45
N THR A 87 -2.24 7.14 -24.02
CA THR A 87 -3.06 8.33 -23.72
C THR A 87 -3.00 9.39 -24.82
N GLY A 88 -2.12 9.23 -25.82
CA GLY A 88 -1.89 10.22 -26.87
C GLY A 88 -1.04 11.43 -26.45
N THR A 89 -0.80 11.60 -25.14
CA THR A 89 -0.03 12.70 -24.54
C THR A 89 0.94 12.19 -23.48
N THR A 90 1.91 13.01 -23.10
CA THR A 90 2.82 12.74 -21.97
C THR A 90 2.58 13.70 -20.80
N ILE A 91 1.68 14.66 -20.96
CA ILE A 91 1.41 15.75 -20.01
C ILE A 91 -0.05 15.69 -19.59
N GLY A 92 -0.33 16.09 -18.35
CA GLY A 92 -1.67 16.14 -17.78
C GLY A 92 -2.00 14.95 -16.89
N ARG A 93 -3.08 15.08 -16.14
CA ARG A 93 -3.52 14.12 -15.11
C ARG A 93 -3.78 12.71 -15.66
N GLU A 94 -4.30 12.60 -16.87
CA GLU A 94 -4.62 11.31 -17.49
C GLU A 94 -3.34 10.55 -17.89
N ALA A 95 -2.36 11.27 -18.42
CA ALA A 95 -1.06 10.70 -18.76
C ALA A 95 -0.33 10.19 -17.49
N ALA A 96 -0.40 10.92 -16.39
CA ALA A 96 0.27 10.56 -15.15
C ALA A 96 -0.26 9.26 -14.51
N ILE A 97 -1.51 8.87 -14.79
CA ILE A 97 -2.10 7.62 -14.27
C ILE A 97 -1.26 6.41 -14.70
N VAL A 98 -0.73 6.40 -15.93
CA VAL A 98 0.02 5.26 -16.47
C VAL A 98 1.28 4.95 -15.64
N PRO A 99 2.26 5.87 -15.48
CA PRO A 99 3.44 5.60 -14.68
C PRO A 99 3.14 5.41 -13.20
N LEU A 100 2.14 6.12 -12.64
CA LEU A 100 1.70 5.93 -11.27
C LEU A 100 1.17 4.50 -11.04
N ALA A 101 0.33 4.00 -11.93
CA ALA A 101 -0.21 2.65 -11.84
C ALA A 101 0.89 1.58 -12.02
N VAL A 102 1.77 1.74 -13.02
CA VAL A 102 2.88 0.81 -13.28
C VAL A 102 3.82 0.72 -12.07
N GLY A 103 4.13 1.85 -11.43
CA GLY A 103 4.94 1.86 -10.21
C GLY A 103 4.22 1.29 -8.99
N ALA A 104 2.91 1.50 -8.88
CA ALA A 104 2.13 1.06 -7.73
C ALA A 104 1.78 -0.44 -7.76
N ILE A 105 1.60 -1.07 -8.93
CA ILE A 105 1.28 -2.51 -9.04
C ILE A 105 2.30 -3.38 -8.28
N PRO A 106 3.61 -3.33 -8.54
CA PRO A 106 4.59 -4.15 -7.84
C PRO A 106 4.73 -3.76 -6.36
N PHE A 107 4.55 -2.48 -6.03
CA PHE A 107 4.54 -2.02 -4.66
C PHE A 107 3.39 -2.64 -3.87
N PHE A 108 2.17 -2.55 -4.38
CA PHE A 108 1.00 -3.14 -3.77
C PHE A 108 1.05 -4.66 -3.72
N ALA A 109 1.53 -5.32 -4.80
CA ALA A 109 1.69 -6.78 -4.83
C ALA A 109 2.55 -7.30 -3.67
N ARG A 110 3.61 -6.57 -3.30
CA ARG A 110 4.47 -6.96 -2.18
C ARG A 110 3.77 -6.77 -0.83
N LEU A 111 2.97 -5.73 -0.66
CA LEU A 111 2.16 -5.54 0.54
C LEU A 111 1.09 -6.64 0.67
N VAL A 112 0.45 -7.00 -0.44
CA VAL A 112 -0.50 -8.12 -0.50
C VAL A 112 0.17 -9.43 -0.12
N GLU A 113 1.35 -9.72 -0.67
CA GLU A 113 2.12 -10.90 -0.32
C GLU A 113 2.38 -10.97 1.19
N THR A 114 2.80 -9.87 1.81
CA THR A 114 3.01 -9.80 3.26
C THR A 114 1.72 -10.05 4.02
N ALA A 115 0.62 -9.38 3.65
CA ALA A 115 -0.67 -9.53 4.30
C ALA A 115 -1.23 -10.97 4.21
N VAL A 116 -1.07 -11.63 3.06
CA VAL A 116 -1.54 -13.00 2.87
C VAL A 116 -0.66 -14.02 3.61
N ARG A 117 0.64 -13.74 3.78
CA ARG A 117 1.55 -14.60 4.58
C ARG A 117 1.25 -14.58 6.08
N GLU A 118 0.56 -13.55 6.58
CA GLU A 118 0.16 -13.43 7.98
C GLU A 118 -1.04 -14.34 8.33
N VAL A 119 -1.73 -14.89 7.32
CA VAL A 119 -2.88 -15.80 7.53
C VAL A 119 -2.40 -17.11 8.15
N ASP A 120 -3.12 -17.59 9.16
CA ASP A 120 -2.79 -18.85 9.85
C ASP A 120 -2.84 -20.04 8.89
N GLY A 121 -1.72 -20.75 8.79
CA GLY A 121 -1.58 -21.96 7.97
C GLY A 121 -2.55 -23.07 8.38
N GLY A 122 -2.92 -23.17 9.65
CA GLY A 122 -3.89 -24.16 10.14
C GLY A 122 -5.27 -24.02 9.50
N LEU A 123 -5.70 -22.79 9.16
CA LEU A 123 -6.94 -22.56 8.43
C LEU A 123 -6.85 -23.12 6.99
N VAL A 124 -5.70 -22.96 6.37
CA VAL A 124 -5.44 -23.49 5.02
C VAL A 124 -5.45 -25.03 5.04
N GLU A 125 -4.75 -25.64 6.00
CA GLU A 125 -4.69 -27.08 6.16
C GLU A 125 -6.07 -27.69 6.47
N ALA A 126 -6.88 -27.03 7.32
CA ALA A 126 -8.23 -27.48 7.61
C ALA A 126 -9.11 -27.54 6.36
N VAL A 127 -9.07 -26.51 5.50
CA VAL A 127 -9.86 -26.50 4.26
C VAL A 127 -9.32 -27.52 3.23
N GLN A 128 -8.01 -27.73 3.18
CA GLN A 128 -7.41 -28.79 2.35
C GLN A 128 -7.88 -30.19 2.79
N SER A 129 -7.89 -30.44 4.09
CA SER A 129 -8.35 -31.73 4.66
C SER A 129 -9.82 -32.02 4.36
N MET A 130 -10.64 -30.97 4.18
CA MET A 130 -12.04 -31.07 3.74
C MET A 130 -12.20 -31.17 2.21
N GLY A 131 -11.11 -31.31 1.45
CA GLY A 131 -11.14 -31.41 -0.02
C GLY A 131 -11.30 -30.08 -0.75
N GLY A 132 -11.01 -28.93 -0.09
CA GLY A 132 -11.05 -27.62 -0.71
C GLY A 132 -9.95 -27.46 -1.77
N ASN A 133 -10.31 -26.95 -2.96
CA ASN A 133 -9.35 -26.62 -4.00
C ASN A 133 -8.68 -25.25 -3.76
N THR A 134 -7.59 -24.96 -4.47
CA THR A 134 -6.80 -23.71 -4.35
C THR A 134 -7.69 -22.46 -4.46
N TRP A 135 -8.63 -22.43 -5.40
CA TRP A 135 -9.52 -21.29 -5.59
C TRP A 135 -10.44 -21.06 -4.38
N THR A 136 -10.94 -22.16 -3.81
CA THR A 136 -11.77 -22.13 -2.59
C THR A 136 -10.97 -21.55 -1.42
N ILE A 137 -9.72 -22.00 -1.26
CA ILE A 137 -8.82 -21.51 -0.20
C ILE A 137 -8.54 -20.02 -0.39
N VAL A 138 -8.17 -19.58 -1.60
CA VAL A 138 -7.92 -18.15 -1.88
C VAL A 138 -9.14 -17.30 -1.53
N ARG A 139 -10.34 -17.70 -2.05
CA ARG A 139 -11.53 -16.86 -1.95
C ARG A 139 -12.21 -16.91 -0.57
N LYS A 140 -12.15 -18.05 0.12
CA LYS A 140 -12.88 -18.25 1.39
C LYS A 140 -12.00 -18.17 2.64
N VAL A 141 -10.67 -18.27 2.49
CA VAL A 141 -9.72 -18.24 3.61
C VAL A 141 -8.74 -17.07 3.45
N LEU A 142 -7.86 -17.12 2.45
CA LEU A 142 -6.74 -16.18 2.35
C LEU A 142 -7.21 -14.72 2.21
N VAL A 143 -8.11 -14.44 1.26
CA VAL A 143 -8.56 -13.06 1.02
C VAL A 143 -9.43 -12.53 2.17
N PRO A 144 -10.43 -13.26 2.69
CA PRO A 144 -11.23 -12.76 3.81
C PRO A 144 -10.45 -12.58 5.11
N GLU A 145 -9.53 -13.49 5.42
CA GLU A 145 -8.72 -13.40 6.64
C GLU A 145 -7.68 -12.28 6.55
N ALA A 146 -7.05 -12.10 5.38
CA ALA A 146 -6.12 -11.01 5.13
C ALA A 146 -6.80 -9.65 4.94
N LEU A 147 -8.13 -9.56 4.87
CA LEU A 147 -8.85 -8.34 4.48
C LEU A 147 -8.48 -7.09 5.31
N PRO A 148 -8.34 -7.15 6.66
CA PRO A 148 -7.90 -5.98 7.43
C PRO A 148 -6.51 -5.49 7.02
N SER A 149 -5.56 -6.40 6.84
CA SER A 149 -4.19 -6.10 6.39
C SER A 149 -4.15 -5.61 4.94
N LEU A 150 -5.04 -6.11 4.07
CA LEU A 150 -5.19 -5.64 2.69
C LEU A 150 -5.73 -4.21 2.62
N ILE A 151 -6.65 -3.83 3.50
CA ILE A 151 -7.15 -2.45 3.60
C ILE A 151 -6.03 -1.51 4.07
N ALA A 152 -5.28 -1.89 5.10
CA ALA A 152 -4.12 -1.13 5.55
C ALA A 152 -3.06 -0.99 4.43
N SER A 153 -2.81 -2.05 3.67
CA SER A 153 -1.92 -2.05 2.50
C SER A 153 -2.40 -1.12 1.39
N THR A 154 -3.72 -1.09 1.14
CA THR A 154 -4.33 -0.17 0.16
C THR A 154 -4.16 1.28 0.62
N THR A 155 -4.41 1.56 1.90
CA THR A 155 -4.22 2.89 2.48
C THR A 155 -2.77 3.36 2.34
N THR A 156 -1.81 2.50 2.68
CA THR A 156 -0.37 2.78 2.50
C THR A 156 -0.03 3.07 1.05
N THR A 157 -0.63 2.34 0.10
CA THR A 157 -0.43 2.56 -1.33
C THR A 157 -1.01 3.90 -1.79
N ILE A 158 -2.18 4.29 -1.30
CA ILE A 158 -2.78 5.61 -1.61
C ILE A 158 -1.87 6.73 -1.11
N VAL A 159 -1.38 6.64 0.12
CA VAL A 159 -0.45 7.64 0.70
C VAL A 159 0.84 7.75 -0.12
N ALA A 160 1.41 6.61 -0.52
CA ALA A 160 2.60 6.59 -1.39
C ALA A 160 2.30 7.22 -2.76
N LEU A 161 1.14 6.93 -3.37
CA LEU A 161 0.72 7.49 -4.65
C LEU A 161 0.50 9.00 -4.60
N ILE A 162 0.02 9.56 -3.47
CA ILE A 162 -0.05 11.02 -3.29
C ILE A 162 1.35 11.62 -3.37
N GLY A 163 2.35 11.02 -2.71
CA GLY A 163 3.75 11.44 -2.80
C GLY A 163 4.30 11.34 -4.23
N TYR A 164 4.00 10.26 -4.95
CA TYR A 164 4.40 10.09 -6.35
C TYR A 164 3.68 11.07 -7.29
N SER A 165 2.40 11.37 -7.05
CA SER A 165 1.67 12.37 -7.84
C SER A 165 2.26 13.78 -7.67
N ALA A 166 2.79 14.10 -6.50
CA ALA A 166 3.51 15.36 -6.29
C ALA A 166 4.81 15.42 -7.12
N MET A 167 5.54 14.29 -7.23
CA MET A 167 6.69 14.21 -8.14
C MET A 167 6.25 14.28 -9.61
N ALA A 168 5.13 13.65 -9.99
CA ALA A 168 4.59 13.74 -11.34
C ALA A 168 4.21 15.18 -11.74
N GLY A 169 3.81 16.01 -10.78
CA GLY A 169 3.57 17.44 -10.96
C GLY A 169 4.76 18.19 -11.54
N THR A 170 6.01 17.81 -11.19
CA THR A 170 7.24 18.44 -11.74
C THR A 170 7.39 18.26 -13.26
N VAL A 171 6.74 17.26 -13.83
CA VAL A 171 6.80 16.91 -15.26
C VAL A 171 5.49 17.28 -15.99
N GLY A 172 4.64 18.08 -15.33
CA GLY A 172 3.43 18.61 -15.96
C GLY A 172 2.21 17.71 -15.84
N ALA A 173 2.16 16.82 -14.85
CA ALA A 173 0.98 16.02 -14.55
C ALA A 173 -0.20 16.85 -14.01
N GLY A 174 0.07 18.05 -13.50
CA GLY A 174 -0.90 18.84 -12.75
C GLY A 174 -1.00 18.40 -11.29
N GLY A 175 -2.10 18.80 -10.62
CA GLY A 175 -2.34 18.48 -9.22
C GLY A 175 -1.61 19.40 -8.22
N LEU A 176 -1.75 19.10 -6.94
CA LEU A 176 -1.18 19.90 -5.85
C LEU A 176 0.36 19.96 -5.92
N GLY A 177 1.01 18.88 -6.37
CA GLY A 177 2.46 18.88 -6.54
C GLY A 177 2.95 19.86 -7.61
N ASP A 178 2.22 20.02 -8.71
CA ASP A 178 2.51 21.01 -9.74
C ASP A 178 2.41 22.44 -9.19
N ILE A 179 1.37 22.71 -8.40
CA ILE A 179 1.22 24.02 -7.76
C ILE A 179 2.40 24.31 -6.80
N ALA A 180 2.73 23.35 -5.96
CA ALA A 180 3.84 23.52 -5.02
C ALA A 180 5.16 23.85 -5.73
N ILE A 181 5.47 23.17 -6.82
CA ILE A 181 6.71 23.37 -7.57
C ILE A 181 6.64 24.61 -8.44
N ARG A 182 5.60 24.78 -9.24
CA ARG A 182 5.51 25.88 -10.23
C ARG A 182 5.31 27.24 -9.58
N TYR A 183 4.44 27.33 -8.60
CA TYR A 183 4.16 28.60 -7.94
C TYR A 183 4.99 28.76 -6.66
N GLY A 184 5.01 27.74 -5.79
CA GLY A 184 5.71 27.83 -4.52
C GLY A 184 7.22 27.90 -4.67
N TYR A 185 7.83 27.00 -5.44
CA TYR A 185 9.28 26.93 -5.58
C TYR A 185 9.82 27.83 -6.71
N GLN A 186 9.28 27.74 -7.93
CA GLN A 186 9.85 28.46 -9.09
C GLN A 186 9.50 29.95 -9.09
N ARG A 187 8.34 30.34 -8.54
CA ARG A 187 7.90 31.74 -8.46
C ARG A 187 8.10 32.35 -7.07
N PHE A 188 8.64 31.57 -6.13
CA PHE A 188 8.90 32.01 -4.75
C PHE A 188 7.66 32.49 -3.99
N GLU A 189 6.47 31.95 -4.34
CA GLU A 189 5.21 32.24 -3.64
C GLU A 189 5.09 31.37 -2.39
N THR A 190 5.78 31.80 -1.33
CA THR A 190 5.93 31.06 -0.08
C THR A 190 4.59 30.74 0.58
N GLU A 191 3.62 31.65 0.51
CA GLU A 191 2.28 31.47 1.09
C GLU A 191 1.57 30.30 0.41
N LEU A 192 1.55 30.27 -0.93
CA LEU A 192 0.90 29.20 -1.70
C LEU A 192 1.59 27.86 -1.49
N MET A 193 2.92 27.85 -1.30
CA MET A 193 3.67 26.65 -0.94
C MET A 193 3.17 26.05 0.37
N TRP A 194 3.09 26.85 1.45
CA TRP A 194 2.65 26.35 2.75
C TRP A 194 1.18 25.93 2.76
N ILE A 195 0.31 26.65 2.05
CA ILE A 195 -1.10 26.25 1.89
C ILE A 195 -1.19 24.90 1.18
N THR A 196 -0.44 24.69 0.11
CA THR A 196 -0.44 23.42 -0.64
C THR A 196 0.08 22.27 0.23
N VAL A 197 1.15 22.49 1.00
CA VAL A 197 1.69 21.50 1.95
C VAL A 197 0.64 21.17 3.03
N ALA A 198 -0.04 22.17 3.58
CA ALA A 198 -1.08 21.96 4.57
C ALA A 198 -2.26 21.14 4.02
N ILE A 199 -2.71 21.44 2.79
CA ILE A 199 -3.77 20.69 2.12
C ILE A 199 -3.35 19.22 1.92
N LEU A 200 -2.13 18.97 1.41
CA LEU A 200 -1.61 17.61 1.24
C LEU A 200 -1.56 16.86 2.58
N ALA A 201 -1.05 17.51 3.64
CA ALA A 201 -0.96 16.90 4.97
C ALA A 201 -2.35 16.54 5.52
N VAL A 202 -3.34 17.42 5.35
CA VAL A 202 -4.72 17.15 5.77
C VAL A 202 -5.34 16.00 4.97
N VAL A 203 -5.20 16.01 3.65
CA VAL A 203 -5.72 14.93 2.77
C VAL A 203 -5.10 13.59 3.13
N ILE A 204 -3.78 13.52 3.29
CA ILE A 204 -3.07 12.29 3.70
C ILE A 204 -3.57 11.81 5.07
N SER A 205 -3.68 12.71 6.04
CA SER A 205 -4.12 12.37 7.40
C SER A 205 -5.56 11.84 7.41
N LEU A 206 -6.46 12.43 6.63
CA LEU A 206 -7.84 11.97 6.51
C LEU A 206 -7.93 10.57 5.89
N ILE A 207 -7.17 10.33 4.81
CA ILE A 207 -7.11 9.02 4.14
C ILE A 207 -6.55 7.97 5.11
N GLN A 208 -5.49 8.29 5.83
CA GLN A 208 -4.86 7.40 6.79
C GLN A 208 -5.80 7.06 7.94
N PHE A 209 -6.47 8.07 8.52
CA PHE A 209 -7.46 7.86 9.56
C PHE A 209 -8.64 7.00 9.09
N ALA A 210 -9.17 7.27 7.89
CA ALA A 210 -10.26 6.49 7.31
C ALA A 210 -9.85 5.02 7.05
N GLY A 211 -8.64 4.81 6.53
CA GLY A 211 -8.09 3.48 6.29
C GLY A 211 -7.88 2.68 7.59
N ASP A 212 -7.29 3.30 8.59
CA ASP A 212 -7.08 2.68 9.91
C ASP A 212 -8.40 2.36 10.60
N PHE A 213 -9.39 3.23 10.48
CA PHE A 213 -10.73 2.97 11.00
C PHE A 213 -11.39 1.79 10.30
N ALA A 214 -11.32 1.74 8.97
CA ALA A 214 -11.86 0.64 8.17
C ALA A 214 -11.17 -0.70 8.51
N ALA A 215 -9.84 -0.73 8.59
CA ALA A 215 -9.08 -1.93 8.96
C ALA A 215 -9.44 -2.44 10.35
N ARG A 216 -9.50 -1.54 11.36
CA ARG A 216 -9.88 -1.91 12.74
C ARG A 216 -11.31 -2.40 12.86
N SER A 217 -12.27 -1.81 12.14
CA SER A 217 -13.68 -2.21 12.18
C SER A 217 -13.90 -3.63 11.67
N LEU A 218 -13.05 -4.11 10.75
CA LEU A 218 -13.09 -5.48 10.24
C LEU A 218 -12.34 -6.46 11.14
N HIS A 219 -11.23 -6.04 11.74
CA HIS A 219 -10.49 -6.85 12.70
C HIS A 219 -11.35 -7.24 13.94
N SER A 220 -12.19 -6.32 14.40
CA SER A 220 -13.09 -6.56 15.53
C SER A 220 -14.21 -7.56 15.22
N ARG A 221 -14.52 -7.81 13.97
CA ARG A 221 -15.56 -8.76 13.53
C ARG A 221 -15.02 -10.17 13.27
N GLY A 222 -13.71 -10.33 12.95
CA GLY A 222 -13.08 -11.61 12.62
C GLY A 222 -12.42 -12.33 13.79
N GLY A 223 -12.03 -11.65 14.85
CA GLY A 223 -11.15 -12.17 15.88
C GLY A 223 -11.73 -12.22 17.29
N ARG A 224 -12.44 -13.26 17.65
CA ARG A 224 -12.36 -13.81 19.00
C ARG A 224 -11.22 -14.83 19.07
N SER A 225 -10.01 -14.43 18.74
CA SER A 225 -8.80 -15.11 19.21
C SER A 225 -8.65 -14.68 20.67
N GLY A 226 -9.09 -15.55 21.58
CA GLY A 226 -8.82 -15.36 22.99
C GLY A 226 -7.31 -15.14 23.20
N PRO A 227 -6.91 -14.41 24.27
CA PRO A 227 -5.51 -14.22 24.58
C PRO A 227 -4.85 -15.60 24.60
N ALA A 228 -3.75 -15.76 23.85
CA ALA A 228 -2.95 -16.97 23.89
C ALA A 228 -2.74 -17.36 25.36
N PRO A 229 -2.98 -18.61 25.75
CA PRO A 229 -2.78 -19.00 27.14
C PRO A 229 -1.33 -18.67 27.46
N ARG A 230 -1.15 -17.68 28.33
CA ARG A 230 0.17 -17.40 28.92
C ARG A 230 0.61 -18.74 29.47
N LEU A 231 1.55 -19.41 28.81
CA LEU A 231 2.31 -20.51 29.38
C LEU A 231 2.84 -19.93 30.71
N ARG A 232 2.13 -20.22 31.81
CA ARG A 232 2.71 -20.14 33.13
C ARG A 232 3.90 -21.07 33.05
N LEU A 233 5.08 -20.49 32.82
CA LEU A 233 6.31 -21.16 33.15
C LEU A 233 6.10 -21.61 34.58
N LEU A 234 5.81 -22.90 34.76
CA LEU A 234 5.86 -23.57 36.05
C LEU A 234 7.25 -23.19 36.57
N LYS A 235 7.26 -22.27 37.52
CA LYS A 235 8.41 -22.02 38.37
C LYS A 235 8.71 -23.40 38.94
N ALA A 236 9.69 -24.05 38.35
CA ALA A 236 10.26 -25.27 38.92
C ALA A 236 10.73 -24.83 40.29
N GLU A 237 9.94 -25.19 41.32
CA GLU A 237 10.41 -25.19 42.69
C GLU A 237 11.61 -26.14 42.68
N ASP A 238 12.79 -25.55 42.83
CA ASP A 238 14.04 -26.23 43.00
C ASP A 238 13.95 -26.98 44.32
N PRO A 239 13.86 -28.32 44.34
CA PRO A 239 13.77 -29.10 45.60
C PRO A 239 15.07 -29.07 46.40
N ALA A 240 16.12 -28.41 45.89
CA ALA A 240 17.45 -28.34 46.53
C ALA A 240 17.57 -27.23 47.58
N ALA A 241 16.57 -26.33 47.77
CA ALA A 241 16.66 -25.25 48.73
C ALA A 241 16.11 -25.60 50.14
N ALA A 242 15.60 -26.81 50.35
CA ALA A 242 14.92 -27.19 51.60
C ALA A 242 15.84 -27.92 52.64
N ASP A 243 17.14 -28.16 52.35
CA ASP A 243 17.99 -29.03 53.20
C ASP A 243 19.19 -28.33 53.83
N VAL A 244 19.23 -27.00 53.97
CA VAL A 244 20.38 -26.29 54.58
C VAL A 244 20.06 -25.67 55.94
N THR A 245 18.88 -25.90 56.51
CA THR A 245 18.50 -25.31 57.83
C THR A 245 18.32 -26.32 58.96
N LYS A 246 18.94 -27.49 58.85
CA LYS A 246 18.92 -28.50 59.95
C LYS A 246 20.31 -29.02 60.35
N VAL A 247 21.34 -28.18 60.39
CA VAL A 247 22.57 -28.47 61.17
C VAL A 247 23.15 -27.13 61.64
N ALA A 248 22.71 -26.65 62.81
CA ALA A 248 23.48 -25.86 63.75
C ALA A 248 22.64 -25.74 65.05
#